data_83c74c4f76add6e601551dc77c05ff3d
#
_entry.id   83c74c4f76add6e601551dc77c05ff3d
#
_cell.length_a   1.000
_cell.length_b   1.000
_cell.length_c   1.000
_cell.angle_alpha   90.00
_cell.angle_beta   90.00
_cell.angle_gamma   90.00
#
_symmetry.space_group_name_H-M   'P 1'
#
loop_
_entity.id
_entity.type
_entity.pdbx_description
1 polymer ?
#
loop_
_entity_poly.entity_id
_entity_poly.type
_entity_poly.pdbx_seq_one_letter_code
_entity_poly.pdbx_strand_id
1 'polypeptide(L)'
;MAIRDLRIDGQPENNTGVKKLRVVVLDMGFMGGTHTQAWQRVKATFNLPVDIEMKALFDMSDDSLALNGARYQFERTTKDWRDVCAADDIDVVSICTPNFAHPEAAEMALAHGKHVWCEKPMAASIADAERMRQAADAAKAKGLKTILGYNYIKSPTLLAIKQIIEEAIEESMSALNVL
;
A
#
# COMPACT_ATOMS: atom_id res chain seq x y z
N MET A 1 -9.13 1.91 11.71
CA MET A 1 -9.81 1.53 10.44
C MET A 1 -9.42 0.09 10.15
N ALA A 2 -10.33 -0.84 10.28
CA ALA A 2 -10.04 -2.25 10.08
C ALA A 2 -9.93 -2.52 8.56
N ILE A 3 -9.08 -3.47 8.17
CA ILE A 3 -8.93 -3.96 6.78
C ILE A 3 -10.29 -4.43 6.19
N ARG A 4 -11.30 -4.68 7.06
CA ARG A 4 -12.67 -5.03 6.66
C ARG A 4 -13.40 -3.96 5.82
N ASP A 5 -12.91 -2.71 5.80
CA ASP A 5 -13.56 -1.59 5.09
C ASP A 5 -12.99 -1.34 3.67
N LEU A 6 -12.13 -2.24 3.17
CA LEU A 6 -11.73 -2.24 1.77
C LEU A 6 -12.89 -2.73 0.91
N ARG A 7 -13.87 -1.87 0.65
CA ARG A 7 -14.86 -2.10 -0.40
C ARG A 7 -14.19 -1.84 -1.74
N ILE A 8 -14.02 -2.89 -2.51
CA ILE A 8 -13.62 -2.82 -3.92
C ILE A 8 -14.92 -2.87 -4.70
N ASP A 9 -15.61 -1.71 -4.77
CA ASP A 9 -16.83 -1.60 -5.56
C ASP A 9 -16.45 -1.44 -7.03
N GLY A 10 -17.00 -2.29 -7.90
CA GLY A 10 -16.86 -2.18 -9.35
C GLY A 10 -16.07 -3.28 -10.06
N GLN A 11 -15.62 -4.32 -9.37
CA GLN A 11 -14.98 -5.47 -10.04
C GLN A 11 -16.02 -6.47 -10.57
N PRO A 12 -15.81 -7.04 -11.78
CA PRO A 12 -16.67 -8.11 -12.27
C PRO A 12 -16.59 -9.32 -11.35
N GLU A 13 -17.75 -9.84 -10.96
CA GLU A 13 -17.83 -11.07 -10.17
C GLU A 13 -17.23 -12.24 -10.97
N ASN A 14 -16.09 -12.73 -10.55
CA ASN A 14 -15.63 -14.03 -11.00
C ASN A 14 -16.50 -15.13 -10.36
N ASN A 15 -16.84 -16.14 -11.13
CA ASN A 15 -17.81 -17.21 -10.88
C ASN A 15 -17.60 -18.05 -9.60
N THR A 16 -16.69 -17.68 -8.70
CA THR A 16 -16.39 -18.36 -7.43
C THR A 16 -16.88 -17.59 -6.19
N GLY A 17 -17.48 -16.41 -6.35
CA GLY A 17 -17.95 -15.57 -5.24
C GLY A 17 -16.87 -14.99 -4.33
N VAL A 18 -15.58 -15.29 -4.56
CA VAL A 18 -14.45 -14.74 -3.79
C VAL A 18 -13.87 -13.56 -4.55
N LYS A 19 -13.85 -12.39 -3.90
CA LYS A 19 -13.19 -11.20 -4.45
C LYS A 19 -11.69 -11.46 -4.60
N LYS A 20 -11.12 -11.01 -5.73
CA LYS A 20 -9.68 -11.07 -5.99
C LYS A 20 -9.08 -9.68 -5.90
N LEU A 21 -7.89 -9.58 -5.34
CA LEU A 21 -7.10 -8.35 -5.30
C LEU A 21 -5.78 -8.61 -6.04
N ARG A 22 -5.61 -7.93 -7.16
CA ARG A 22 -4.49 -8.10 -8.09
C ARG A 22 -3.40 -7.09 -7.79
N VAL A 23 -2.24 -7.58 -7.38
CA VAL A 23 -1.16 -6.76 -6.84
C VAL A 23 0.05 -6.74 -7.78
N VAL A 24 0.60 -5.56 -8.00
CA VAL A 24 1.96 -5.38 -8.54
C VAL A 24 2.89 -4.89 -7.44
N VAL A 25 4.13 -5.37 -7.45
CA VAL A 25 5.21 -4.87 -6.59
C VAL A 25 6.24 -4.18 -7.47
N LEU A 26 6.56 -2.93 -7.14
CA LEU A 26 7.58 -2.14 -7.82
C LEU A 26 8.88 -2.17 -7.01
N ASP A 27 9.90 -2.82 -7.57
CA ASP A 27 11.23 -3.07 -6.99
C ASP A 27 11.25 -4.20 -5.95
N MET A 28 12.15 -5.16 -6.16
CA MET A 28 12.30 -6.37 -5.34
C MET A 28 13.53 -6.32 -4.43
N GLY A 29 13.88 -5.14 -3.93
CA GLY A 29 14.85 -5.00 -2.85
C GLY A 29 14.33 -5.61 -1.53
N PHE A 30 14.99 -5.30 -0.42
CA PHE A 30 14.59 -5.82 0.90
C PHE A 30 13.11 -5.58 1.21
N MET A 31 12.62 -4.35 0.97
CA MET A 31 11.21 -4.01 1.26
C MET A 31 10.25 -4.65 0.27
N GLY A 32 10.59 -4.75 -1.01
CA GLY A 32 9.76 -5.45 -1.99
C GLY A 32 9.53 -6.91 -1.64
N GLY A 33 10.59 -7.61 -1.19
CA GLY A 33 10.48 -8.97 -0.68
C GLY A 33 9.60 -9.07 0.57
N THR A 34 9.68 -8.09 1.47
CA THR A 34 8.84 -8.02 2.68
C THR A 34 7.37 -7.78 2.33
N HIS A 35 7.09 -6.82 1.45
CA HIS A 35 5.73 -6.55 0.96
C HIS A 35 5.13 -7.76 0.25
N THR A 36 5.90 -8.41 -0.63
CA THR A 36 5.46 -9.61 -1.34
C THR A 36 5.04 -10.72 -0.38
N GLN A 37 5.85 -11.00 0.64
CA GLN A 37 5.51 -12.00 1.66
C GLN A 37 4.29 -11.59 2.50
N ALA A 38 4.15 -10.30 2.80
CA ALA A 38 2.99 -9.79 3.51
C ALA A 38 1.70 -9.98 2.68
N TRP A 39 1.73 -9.64 1.39
CA TRP A 39 0.60 -9.87 0.48
C TRP A 39 0.22 -11.34 0.39
N GLN A 40 1.18 -12.24 0.23
CA GLN A 40 0.90 -13.68 0.14
C GLN A 40 0.32 -14.28 1.43
N ARG A 41 0.63 -13.70 2.59
CA ARG A 41 0.20 -14.22 3.90
C ARG A 41 -1.04 -13.54 4.48
N VAL A 42 -1.36 -12.32 4.05
CA VAL A 42 -2.39 -11.49 4.68
C VAL A 42 -3.75 -12.16 4.74
N LYS A 43 -4.15 -12.89 3.70
CA LYS A 43 -5.42 -13.63 3.68
C LYS A 43 -5.51 -14.63 4.82
N ALA A 44 -4.52 -15.50 4.97
CA ALA A 44 -4.49 -16.53 6.00
C ALA A 44 -4.31 -15.92 7.40
N THR A 45 -3.45 -14.89 7.53
CA THR A 45 -3.17 -14.25 8.81
C THR A 45 -4.40 -13.57 9.42
N PHE A 46 -5.24 -12.95 8.60
CA PHE A 46 -6.40 -12.17 9.06
C PHE A 46 -7.75 -12.77 8.67
N ASN A 47 -7.75 -13.98 8.10
CA ASN A 47 -8.96 -14.67 7.62
C ASN A 47 -9.81 -13.77 6.71
N LEU A 48 -9.18 -13.16 5.69
CA LEU A 48 -9.83 -12.21 4.80
C LEU A 48 -10.67 -12.93 3.73
N PRO A 49 -11.85 -12.42 3.39
CA PRO A 49 -12.70 -12.95 2.34
C PRO A 49 -12.26 -12.47 0.94
N VAL A 50 -10.95 -12.49 0.67
CA VAL A 50 -10.36 -12.00 -0.57
C VAL A 50 -9.15 -12.85 -0.93
N ASP A 51 -8.99 -13.19 -2.21
CA ASP A 51 -7.79 -13.81 -2.75
C ASP A 51 -6.81 -12.76 -3.24
N ILE A 52 -5.54 -12.96 -2.93
CA ILE A 52 -4.46 -12.08 -3.40
C ILE A 52 -3.78 -12.75 -4.59
N GLU A 53 -3.73 -12.05 -5.72
CA GLU A 53 -3.01 -12.47 -6.92
C GLU A 53 -1.78 -11.58 -7.11
N MET A 54 -0.60 -12.19 -7.13
CA MET A 54 0.65 -11.52 -7.45
C MET A 54 0.77 -11.38 -8.98
N LYS A 55 0.18 -10.33 -9.54
CA LYS A 55 0.04 -10.16 -11.00
C LYS A 55 1.34 -9.78 -11.69
N ALA A 56 2.07 -8.82 -11.13
CA ALA A 56 3.27 -8.35 -11.79
C ALA A 56 4.38 -7.97 -10.79
N LEU A 57 5.60 -8.14 -11.22
CA LEU A 57 6.81 -7.64 -10.59
C LEU A 57 7.53 -6.71 -11.54
N PHE A 58 7.80 -5.48 -11.11
CA PHE A 58 8.74 -4.58 -11.75
C PHE A 58 10.07 -4.58 -11.01
N ASP A 59 11.18 -4.68 -11.77
CA ASP A 59 12.54 -4.44 -11.27
C ASP A 59 13.42 -4.01 -12.45
N MET A 60 14.49 -3.28 -12.18
CA MET A 60 15.48 -2.91 -13.20
C MET A 60 16.46 -4.03 -13.53
N SER A 61 16.63 -5.00 -12.64
CA SER A 61 17.56 -6.13 -12.75
C SER A 61 16.89 -7.35 -13.37
N ASP A 62 17.41 -7.84 -14.49
CA ASP A 62 16.95 -9.07 -15.12
C ASP A 62 17.11 -10.29 -14.20
N ASP A 63 18.21 -10.36 -13.44
CA ASP A 63 18.45 -11.43 -12.47
C ASP A 63 17.42 -11.40 -11.35
N SER A 64 17.09 -10.22 -10.85
CA SER A 64 16.04 -10.04 -9.83
C SER A 64 14.67 -10.47 -10.37
N LEU A 65 14.30 -10.06 -11.60
CA LEU A 65 13.05 -10.46 -12.23
C LEU A 65 12.95 -11.97 -12.42
N ALA A 66 14.01 -12.61 -12.93
CA ALA A 66 14.04 -14.05 -13.15
C ALA A 66 13.92 -14.83 -11.83
N LEU A 67 14.72 -14.47 -10.83
CA LEU A 67 14.75 -15.16 -9.54
C LEU A 67 13.46 -14.97 -8.75
N ASN A 68 13.04 -13.71 -8.59
CA ASN A 68 11.93 -13.36 -7.70
C ASN A 68 10.57 -13.54 -8.36
N GLY A 69 10.47 -13.36 -9.68
CA GLY A 69 9.28 -13.69 -10.45
C GLY A 69 8.86 -15.14 -10.24
N ALA A 70 9.80 -16.06 -10.41
CA ALA A 70 9.57 -17.48 -10.18
C ALA A 70 9.34 -17.83 -8.69
N ARG A 71 10.19 -17.29 -7.80
CA ARG A 71 10.14 -17.58 -6.35
C ARG A 71 8.82 -17.21 -5.71
N TYR A 72 8.28 -16.06 -6.07
CA TYR A 72 7.05 -15.52 -5.49
C TYR A 72 5.82 -15.71 -6.37
N GLN A 73 5.98 -16.44 -7.48
CA GLN A 73 4.90 -16.81 -8.39
C GLN A 73 4.15 -15.61 -8.98
N PHE A 74 4.89 -14.57 -9.37
CA PHE A 74 4.30 -13.48 -10.14
C PHE A 74 3.88 -13.98 -11.52
N GLU A 75 2.69 -13.57 -11.97
CA GLU A 75 2.17 -13.97 -13.28
C GLU A 75 3.03 -13.42 -14.42
N ARG A 76 3.54 -12.19 -14.26
CA ARG A 76 4.48 -11.58 -15.19
C ARG A 76 5.53 -10.72 -14.50
N THR A 77 6.63 -10.48 -15.21
CA THR A 77 7.69 -9.55 -14.80
C THR A 77 7.89 -8.50 -15.89
N THR A 78 8.32 -7.28 -15.52
CA THR A 78 8.54 -6.18 -16.46
C THR A 78 9.65 -5.25 -15.98
N LYS A 79 10.27 -4.54 -16.93
CA LYS A 79 11.18 -3.41 -16.70
C LYS A 79 10.52 -2.06 -16.94
N ASP A 80 9.22 -2.04 -17.22
CA ASP A 80 8.42 -0.83 -17.37
C ASP A 80 7.35 -0.76 -16.28
N TRP A 81 7.61 0.06 -15.26
CA TRP A 81 6.67 0.26 -14.16
C TRP A 81 5.42 1.04 -14.58
N ARG A 82 5.52 1.84 -15.65
CA ARG A 82 4.39 2.64 -16.14
C ARG A 82 3.31 1.75 -16.73
N ASP A 83 3.73 0.74 -17.47
CA ASP A 83 2.81 -0.24 -18.06
C ASP A 83 1.96 -0.92 -16.99
N VAL A 84 2.58 -1.40 -15.92
CA VAL A 84 1.84 -2.09 -14.84
C VAL A 84 1.02 -1.13 -13.96
N CYS A 85 1.43 0.13 -13.80
CA CYS A 85 0.60 1.12 -13.11
C CYS A 85 -0.68 1.47 -13.88
N ALA A 86 -0.64 1.40 -15.22
CA ALA A 86 -1.78 1.69 -16.09
C ALA A 86 -2.66 0.47 -16.39
N ALA A 87 -2.16 -0.76 -16.18
CA ALA A 87 -2.80 -2.00 -16.61
C ALA A 87 -4.16 -2.24 -15.93
N ASP A 88 -5.18 -2.62 -16.70
CA ASP A 88 -6.54 -2.85 -16.19
C ASP A 88 -6.67 -4.09 -15.29
N ASP A 89 -5.69 -5.00 -15.35
CA ASP A 89 -5.64 -6.21 -14.53
C ASP A 89 -4.87 -6.04 -13.20
N ILE A 90 -4.61 -4.80 -12.79
CA ILE A 90 -3.99 -4.44 -11.50
C ILE A 90 -4.99 -3.63 -10.67
N ASP A 91 -5.10 -3.95 -9.39
CA ASP A 91 -5.92 -3.24 -8.41
C ASP A 91 -5.08 -2.43 -7.43
N VAL A 92 -3.92 -2.96 -7.05
CA VAL A 92 -3.02 -2.37 -6.04
C VAL A 92 -1.61 -2.28 -6.58
N VAL A 93 -1.01 -1.11 -6.40
CA VAL A 93 0.42 -0.87 -6.64
C VAL A 93 1.14 -0.76 -5.31
N SER A 94 2.06 -1.69 -5.05
CA SER A 94 2.93 -1.73 -3.87
C SER A 94 4.29 -1.15 -4.25
N ILE A 95 4.57 0.09 -3.82
CA ILE A 95 5.75 0.86 -4.24
C ILE A 95 6.86 0.68 -3.21
N CYS A 96 7.92 0.00 -3.60
CA CYS A 96 9.11 -0.29 -2.80
C CYS A 96 10.39 0.24 -3.44
N THR A 97 10.27 1.07 -4.47
CA THR A 97 11.36 1.73 -5.19
C THR A 97 12.15 2.69 -4.28
N PRO A 98 13.29 3.23 -4.72
CA PRO A 98 13.91 4.36 -4.06
C PRO A 98 12.97 5.57 -3.98
N ASN A 99 13.07 6.34 -2.90
CA ASN A 99 12.12 7.40 -2.53
C ASN A 99 11.92 8.51 -3.58
N PHE A 100 12.93 8.75 -4.43
CA PHE A 100 12.80 9.73 -5.53
C PHE A 100 11.82 9.30 -6.61
N ALA A 101 11.55 7.98 -6.74
CA ALA A 101 10.61 7.44 -7.72
C ALA A 101 9.18 7.28 -7.16
N HIS A 102 8.98 7.41 -5.85
CA HIS A 102 7.67 7.28 -5.22
C HIS A 102 6.60 8.22 -5.80
N PRO A 103 6.88 9.54 -5.98
CA PRO A 103 5.86 10.47 -6.42
C PRO A 103 5.27 10.13 -7.78
N GLU A 104 6.13 9.90 -8.77
CA GLU A 104 5.70 9.61 -10.13
C GLU A 104 4.89 8.30 -10.21
N ALA A 105 5.37 7.25 -9.52
CA ALA A 105 4.68 5.96 -9.49
C ALA A 105 3.33 6.04 -8.77
N ALA A 106 3.25 6.73 -7.63
CA ALA A 106 2.02 6.88 -6.87
C ALA A 106 0.99 7.72 -7.63
N GLU A 107 1.39 8.88 -8.18
CA GLU A 107 0.52 9.75 -8.96
C GLU A 107 -0.06 9.01 -10.17
N MET A 108 0.78 8.27 -10.90
CA MET A 108 0.34 7.49 -12.06
C MET A 108 -0.63 6.38 -11.67
N ALA A 109 -0.32 5.59 -10.65
CA ALA A 109 -1.18 4.53 -10.16
C ALA A 109 -2.56 5.07 -9.74
N LEU A 110 -2.60 6.16 -8.97
CA LEU A 110 -3.83 6.80 -8.52
C LEU A 110 -4.65 7.40 -9.68
N ALA A 111 -3.97 7.98 -10.69
CA ALA A 111 -4.64 8.49 -11.89
C ALA A 111 -5.36 7.38 -12.67
N HIS A 112 -4.79 6.16 -12.67
CA HIS A 112 -5.36 4.98 -13.32
C HIS A 112 -6.27 4.13 -12.39
N GLY A 113 -6.72 4.71 -11.27
CA GLY A 113 -7.71 4.07 -10.40
C GLY A 113 -7.16 2.93 -9.55
N LYS A 114 -5.85 2.89 -9.27
CA LYS A 114 -5.24 1.86 -8.44
C LYS A 114 -5.15 2.30 -6.98
N HIS A 115 -5.30 1.37 -6.05
CA HIS A 115 -4.92 1.57 -4.67
C HIS A 115 -3.39 1.61 -4.56
N VAL A 116 -2.85 2.36 -3.61
CA VAL A 116 -1.39 2.52 -3.44
C VAL A 116 -0.95 2.20 -2.03
N TRP A 117 0.04 1.32 -1.91
CA TRP A 117 0.84 1.15 -0.71
C TRP A 117 2.27 1.55 -1.03
N CYS A 118 2.70 2.69 -0.51
CA CYS A 118 4.03 3.26 -0.77
C CYS A 118 4.92 3.13 0.48
N GLU A 119 6.18 2.76 0.28
CA GLU A 119 7.16 2.74 1.36
C GLU A 119 7.55 4.15 1.83
N LYS A 120 8.06 4.17 3.07
CA LYS A 120 8.61 5.39 3.67
C LYS A 120 10.07 5.62 3.18
N PRO A 121 10.56 6.86 3.16
CA PRO A 121 9.82 8.10 3.34
C PRO A 121 8.90 8.37 2.14
N MET A 122 7.88 9.20 2.33
CA MET A 122 6.86 9.49 1.29
C MET A 122 7.49 9.96 -0.03
N ALA A 123 8.47 10.86 0.04
CA ALA A 123 9.19 11.40 -1.10
C ALA A 123 10.59 11.87 -0.69
N ALA A 124 11.39 12.30 -1.67
CA ALA A 124 12.71 12.87 -1.45
C ALA A 124 12.68 14.37 -1.13
N SER A 125 11.59 15.07 -1.43
CA SER A 125 11.39 16.49 -1.17
C SER A 125 10.01 16.80 -0.59
N ILE A 126 9.89 17.94 0.10
CA ILE A 126 8.59 18.42 0.62
C ILE A 126 7.62 18.72 -0.54
N ALA A 127 8.12 19.30 -1.63
CA ALA A 127 7.29 19.63 -2.80
C ALA A 127 6.68 18.35 -3.41
N ASP A 128 7.46 17.27 -3.55
CA ASP A 128 6.98 15.99 -4.04
C ASP A 128 6.01 15.31 -3.07
N ALA A 129 6.28 15.40 -1.77
CA ALA A 129 5.37 14.88 -0.76
C ALA A 129 4.01 15.59 -0.80
N GLU A 130 4.00 16.90 -1.01
CA GLU A 130 2.77 17.67 -1.14
C GLU A 130 1.98 17.30 -2.41
N ARG A 131 2.65 17.07 -3.55
CA ARG A 131 2.02 16.55 -4.76
C ARG A 131 1.36 15.18 -4.52
N MET A 132 2.09 14.27 -3.87
CA MET A 132 1.55 12.94 -3.53
C MET A 132 0.34 13.04 -2.60
N ARG A 133 0.38 13.95 -1.61
CA ARG A 133 -0.75 14.20 -0.71
C ARG A 133 -1.98 14.66 -1.49
N GLN A 134 -1.81 15.63 -2.39
CA GLN A 134 -2.91 16.13 -3.24
C GLN A 134 -3.49 15.02 -4.12
N ALA A 135 -2.64 14.21 -4.74
CA ALA A 135 -3.08 13.06 -5.54
C ALA A 135 -3.86 12.03 -4.69
N ALA A 136 -3.39 11.76 -3.46
CA ALA A 136 -4.07 10.86 -2.53
C ALA A 136 -5.43 11.40 -2.07
N ASP A 137 -5.54 12.71 -1.80
CA ASP A 137 -6.80 13.34 -1.42
C ASP A 137 -7.83 13.28 -2.57
N ALA A 138 -7.40 13.56 -3.79
CA ALA A 138 -8.24 13.43 -4.98
C ALA A 138 -8.69 11.98 -5.23
N ALA A 139 -7.80 11.02 -5.01
CA ALA A 139 -8.09 9.60 -5.16
C ALA A 139 -9.05 9.08 -4.08
N LYS A 140 -8.96 9.60 -2.86
CA LYS A 140 -9.87 9.27 -1.75
C LYS A 140 -11.33 9.58 -2.10
N ALA A 141 -11.58 10.68 -2.80
CA ALA A 141 -12.93 11.05 -3.28
C ALA A 141 -13.49 10.02 -4.27
N LYS A 142 -12.64 9.26 -4.96
CA LYS A 142 -12.98 8.16 -5.87
C LYS A 142 -13.05 6.79 -5.18
N GLY A 143 -12.94 6.73 -3.84
CA GLY A 143 -12.94 5.49 -3.07
C GLY A 143 -11.59 4.75 -3.02
N LEU A 144 -10.54 5.28 -3.64
CA LEU A 144 -9.21 4.66 -3.62
C LEU A 144 -8.58 4.76 -2.23
N LYS A 145 -7.76 3.77 -1.91
CA LYS A 145 -7.05 3.69 -0.63
C LYS A 145 -5.56 3.93 -0.87
N THR A 146 -4.98 4.74 0.00
CA THR A 146 -3.55 5.01 0.03
C THR A 146 -2.99 4.73 1.42
N ILE A 147 -1.80 4.15 1.48
CA ILE A 147 -1.09 3.86 2.72
C ILE A 147 0.39 4.18 2.55
N LEU A 148 0.99 4.75 3.59
CA LEU A 148 2.45 4.83 3.72
C LEU A 148 2.96 3.77 4.70
N GLY A 149 4.11 3.18 4.39
CA GLY A 149 4.73 2.08 5.10
C GLY A 149 5.30 2.43 6.49
N TYR A 150 4.63 3.27 7.26
CA TYR A 150 4.99 3.56 8.66
C TYR A 150 4.51 2.43 9.58
N ASN A 151 5.30 1.36 9.69
CA ASN A 151 4.94 0.16 10.43
C ASN A 151 4.69 0.40 11.93
N TYR A 152 5.41 1.31 12.55
CA TYR A 152 5.28 1.59 13.99
C TYR A 152 3.94 2.18 14.39
N ILE A 153 3.24 2.91 13.53
CA ILE A 153 1.93 3.50 13.85
C ILE A 153 0.84 2.47 14.20
N LYS A 154 1.08 1.20 13.89
CA LYS A 154 0.20 0.06 14.22
C LYS A 154 0.76 -0.83 15.33
N SER A 155 1.90 -0.46 15.93
CA SER A 155 2.46 -1.18 17.07
C SER A 155 1.52 -1.08 18.26
N PRO A 156 1.11 -2.20 18.89
CA PRO A 156 0.29 -2.17 20.09
C PRO A 156 0.90 -1.32 21.22
N THR A 157 2.22 -1.38 21.37
CA THR A 157 2.95 -0.58 22.37
C THR A 157 2.81 0.92 22.11
N LEU A 158 2.97 1.37 20.85
CA LEU A 158 2.82 2.79 20.52
C LEU A 158 1.37 3.26 20.62
N LEU A 159 0.41 2.42 20.32
CA LEU A 159 -1.00 2.73 20.52
C LEU A 159 -1.34 2.87 22.00
N ALA A 160 -0.80 2.01 22.86
CA ALA A 160 -0.96 2.13 24.32
C ALA A 160 -0.30 3.40 24.87
N ILE A 161 0.94 3.72 24.42
CA ILE A 161 1.62 4.96 24.82
C ILE A 161 0.81 6.19 24.39
N LYS A 162 0.29 6.19 23.17
CA LYS A 162 -0.56 7.28 22.68
C LYS A 162 -1.78 7.47 23.57
N GLN A 163 -2.47 6.41 23.92
CA GLN A 163 -3.63 6.46 24.80
C GLN A 163 -3.28 7.06 26.18
N ILE A 164 -2.18 6.61 26.80
CA ILE A 164 -1.73 7.15 28.11
C ILE A 164 -1.45 8.66 28.01
N ILE A 165 -0.84 9.11 26.92
CA ILE A 165 -0.56 10.54 26.70
C ILE A 165 -1.87 11.33 26.56
N GLU A 166 -2.83 10.82 25.77
CA GLU A 166 -4.14 11.46 25.56
C GLU A 166 -4.90 11.58 26.89
N GLU A 167 -4.95 10.52 27.69
CA GLU A 167 -5.58 10.52 29.02
C GLU A 167 -4.91 11.53 29.98
N ALA A 168 -3.57 11.58 30.03
CA ALA A 168 -2.85 12.53 30.86
C ALA A 168 -3.06 14.00 30.45
N ILE A 169 -3.20 14.26 29.14
CA ILE A 169 -3.53 15.61 28.65
C ILE A 169 -4.95 16.00 29.04
N GLU A 170 -5.94 15.10 28.89
CA GLU A 170 -7.34 15.35 29.23
C GLU A 170 -7.48 15.61 30.73
N GLU A 171 -6.83 14.82 31.60
CA GLU A 171 -6.80 15.03 33.06
C GLU A 171 -6.21 16.40 33.42
N SER A 172 -5.08 16.77 32.81
CA SER A 172 -4.42 18.06 33.02
C SER A 172 -5.27 19.24 32.60
N MET A 173 -5.94 19.14 31.45
CA MET A 173 -6.86 20.17 30.95
C MET A 173 -8.10 20.30 31.83
N SER A 174 -8.64 19.19 32.32
CA SER A 174 -9.77 19.17 33.23
C SER A 174 -9.43 19.86 34.56
N ALA A 175 -8.24 19.59 35.09
CA ALA A 175 -7.77 20.24 36.34
C ALA A 175 -7.60 21.76 36.19
N LEU A 176 -7.20 22.25 35.02
CA LEU A 176 -7.06 23.68 34.72
C LEU A 176 -8.42 24.39 34.60
N ASN A 177 -9.46 23.69 34.16
CA ASN A 177 -10.80 24.26 33.99
C ASN A 177 -11.61 24.33 35.31
N VAL A 178 -11.07 23.83 36.41
CA VAL A 178 -11.69 23.85 37.75
C VAL A 178 -11.17 25.03 38.61
N LEU A 179 -10.18 25.78 38.12
CA LEU A 179 -9.65 27.00 38.75
C LEU A 179 -10.25 28.25 38.10
#